data_20e8a012ce973079fc82966e264e2043
#
_entry.id   20e8a012ce973079fc82966e264e2043
#
_cell.length_a   1.000
_cell.length_b   1.000
_cell.length_c   1.000
_cell.angle_alpha   90.00
_cell.angle_beta   90.00
_cell.angle_gamma   90.00
#
_symmetry.space_group_name_H-M   'P 1'
#
loop_
_entity.id
_entity.type
_entity.pdbx_description
1 polymer ?
#
loop_
_entity_poly.entity_id
_entity_poly.type
_entity_poly.pdbx_seq_one_letter_code
_entity_poly.pdbx_strand_id
1 'polypeptide(L)'
;MPLSSNVHEITGRLAGAPLPLLVGALSRPVAWRDGRPVSAATFLGHVRRVASLLPDADSAVNLCEDRYAFLVAFAALIVRGQANLLPPSRAPHAVDEVMAGHPGSYAIGELALAPAPAGYLRMPSLDDEVAPGDAVPTIPADTVVAIGYTSGSTGRPKPNVKTWGAFVASNAGNADMLGRAIGGSFDLVATVPPQHMYGMEMSVLMPLLSEVSVHAGRPFFPADVAAALGTMPEPRVLVITPVHLRAIVESGVVLPTLAAFVSATAPMPVELAAAAEQRFGAPLYEVFGSTETCVFASRRTSVEEDWALYDGVTLHPQPDGTLVDAPQLAEPIALADIVTLHDEGRRFRLRGRNTDLLEIAGKRASLGDLNRRLLAIDGVRDGVLFQLDESDASGVRRIAGLVVAPGMSEQAVLSALRQAMDPVFLPRPLRMVDALPRNETGKLPRGELLALVSPGL
;
A
#
# COMPACT_ATOMS: atom_id res chain seq x y z
N MET A 1 -9.47 29.01 0.24
CA MET A 1 -8.46 29.51 -0.70
C MET A 1 -7.77 28.30 -1.31
N PRO A 2 -7.67 28.13 -2.62
CA PRO A 2 -7.05 26.96 -3.23
C PRO A 2 -5.54 27.00 -3.02
N LEU A 3 -4.96 25.92 -2.48
CA LEU A 3 -3.53 25.70 -2.27
C LEU A 3 -2.82 25.23 -3.57
N SER A 4 -3.20 25.78 -4.70
CA SER A 4 -2.64 25.42 -6.01
C SER A 4 -1.65 26.48 -6.51
N SER A 5 -0.48 26.58 -5.88
CA SER A 5 0.64 27.31 -6.49
C SER A 5 1.98 26.81 -5.96
N ASN A 6 2.73 26.15 -6.86
CA ASN A 6 4.17 25.89 -6.80
C ASN A 6 4.68 24.85 -5.79
N VAL A 7 4.35 23.57 -6.00
CA VAL A 7 4.86 22.46 -5.17
C VAL A 7 6.39 22.27 -5.33
N HIS A 8 6.98 22.53 -6.50
CA HIS A 8 8.45 22.50 -6.69
C HIS A 8 9.21 23.63 -5.96
N GLU A 9 8.57 24.81 -5.81
CA GLU A 9 9.14 25.86 -4.96
C GLU A 9 9.06 25.53 -3.48
N ILE A 10 8.11 24.66 -3.09
CA ILE A 10 7.89 24.24 -1.69
C ILE A 10 8.97 23.27 -1.23
N THR A 11 9.39 22.28 -2.01
CA THR A 11 10.39 21.29 -1.57
C THR A 11 11.80 21.86 -1.42
N GLY A 12 12.25 22.75 -2.30
CA GLY A 12 13.53 23.47 -2.15
C GLY A 12 13.54 24.50 -1.02
N ARG A 13 12.35 25.01 -0.62
CA ARG A 13 12.18 25.97 0.50
C ARG A 13 11.91 25.31 1.85
N LEU A 14 11.57 24.01 1.89
CA LEU A 14 11.21 23.29 3.11
C LEU A 14 12.41 22.67 3.83
N ALA A 15 13.63 22.72 3.30
CA ALA A 15 14.80 22.19 3.98
C ALA A 15 14.91 22.82 5.38
N GLY A 16 14.73 22.00 6.44
CA GLY A 16 14.77 22.43 7.83
C GLY A 16 13.53 23.22 8.32
N ALA A 17 12.52 23.50 7.49
CA ALA A 17 11.31 24.18 7.93
C ALA A 17 10.52 23.32 8.94
N PRO A 18 10.03 23.89 10.05
CA PRO A 18 9.21 23.18 11.00
C PRO A 18 7.80 22.93 10.42
N LEU A 19 7.41 21.67 10.30
CA LEU A 19 6.08 21.25 9.84
C LEU A 19 5.30 20.65 11.01
N PRO A 20 3.97 20.87 11.12
CA PRO A 20 3.18 20.33 12.21
C PRO A 20 3.12 18.79 12.12
N LEU A 21 3.14 18.11 13.28
CA LEU A 21 2.87 16.66 13.37
C LEU A 21 1.42 16.33 12.98
N LEU A 22 0.50 17.24 13.26
CA LEU A 22 -0.93 17.06 13.06
C LEU A 22 -1.54 18.38 12.57
N VAL A 23 -2.53 18.30 11.67
CA VAL A 23 -3.27 19.48 11.19
C VAL A 23 -4.71 19.51 11.72
N GLY A 24 -5.34 20.69 11.67
CA GLY A 24 -6.72 20.94 12.08
C GLY A 24 -6.90 21.20 13.57
N ALA A 25 -8.16 21.35 13.98
CA ALA A 25 -8.52 21.69 15.35
C ALA A 25 -8.22 20.55 16.33
N LEU A 26 -7.79 20.88 17.56
CA LEU A 26 -7.52 19.87 18.61
C LEU A 26 -8.77 19.10 19.03
N SER A 27 -9.95 19.63 18.80
CA SER A 27 -11.23 18.96 19.09
C SER A 27 -11.68 17.97 18.00
N ARG A 28 -11.06 17.99 16.79
CA ARG A 28 -11.44 17.07 15.71
C ARG A 28 -11.15 15.61 16.06
N PRO A 29 -11.92 14.65 15.57
CA PRO A 29 -11.54 13.24 15.67
C PRO A 29 -10.30 12.95 14.81
N VAL A 30 -9.37 12.16 15.33
CA VAL A 30 -8.23 11.56 14.62
C VAL A 30 -8.50 10.08 14.35
N ALA A 31 -9.16 9.43 15.30
CA ALA A 31 -9.51 8.02 15.19
C ALA A 31 -10.87 7.73 15.85
N TRP A 32 -11.43 6.57 15.49
CA TRP A 32 -12.62 6.00 16.14
C TRP A 32 -12.26 4.66 16.76
N ARG A 33 -12.49 4.53 18.06
CA ARG A 33 -12.29 3.30 18.84
C ARG A 33 -13.60 2.89 19.47
N ASP A 34 -14.05 1.68 19.22
CA ASP A 34 -15.31 1.13 19.75
C ASP A 34 -16.52 2.08 19.54
N GLY A 35 -16.59 2.69 18.35
CA GLY A 35 -17.65 3.64 18.00
C GLY A 35 -17.54 5.00 18.68
N ARG A 36 -16.44 5.32 19.38
CA ARG A 36 -16.20 6.59 20.07
C ARG A 36 -15.06 7.37 19.40
N PRO A 37 -15.23 8.69 19.18
CA PRO A 37 -14.19 9.51 18.61
C PRO A 37 -13.06 9.74 19.62
N VAL A 38 -11.82 9.65 19.14
CA VAL A 38 -10.63 10.09 19.86
C VAL A 38 -10.21 11.44 19.30
N SER A 39 -10.26 12.49 20.11
CA SER A 39 -9.89 13.83 19.67
C SER A 39 -8.39 13.98 19.43
N ALA A 40 -8.00 14.94 18.59
CA ALA A 40 -6.60 15.31 18.38
C ALA A 40 -5.89 15.64 19.70
N ALA A 41 -6.56 16.33 20.62
CA ALA A 41 -6.02 16.61 21.96
C ALA A 41 -5.73 15.32 22.75
N THR A 42 -6.67 14.38 22.78
CA THR A 42 -6.49 13.07 23.46
C THR A 42 -5.37 12.27 22.80
N PHE A 43 -5.33 12.24 21.46
CA PHE A 43 -4.27 11.58 20.70
C PHE A 43 -2.88 12.15 21.06
N LEU A 44 -2.73 13.47 21.09
CA LEU A 44 -1.46 14.13 21.50
C LEU A 44 -1.09 13.84 22.96
N GLY A 45 -2.07 13.67 23.85
CA GLY A 45 -1.85 13.20 25.21
C GLY A 45 -1.25 11.79 25.26
N HIS A 46 -1.81 10.86 24.46
CA HIS A 46 -1.26 9.50 24.33
C HIS A 46 0.14 9.51 23.70
N VAL A 47 0.35 10.29 22.64
CA VAL A 47 1.68 10.46 22.03
C VAL A 47 2.71 10.92 23.05
N ARG A 48 2.41 11.94 23.85
CA ARG A 48 3.29 12.47 24.89
C ARG A 48 3.60 11.40 25.95
N ARG A 49 2.58 10.66 26.42
CA ARG A 49 2.75 9.58 27.38
C ARG A 49 3.68 8.49 26.84
N VAL A 50 3.44 8.02 25.59
CA VAL A 50 4.30 6.98 25.00
C VAL A 50 5.71 7.52 24.77
N ALA A 51 5.86 8.74 24.22
CA ALA A 51 7.15 9.37 23.97
C ALA A 51 8.03 9.48 25.23
N SER A 52 7.42 9.68 26.41
CA SER A 52 8.13 9.76 27.69
C SER A 52 8.70 8.41 28.15
N LEU A 53 8.26 7.29 27.60
CA LEU A 53 8.68 5.94 27.93
C LEU A 53 9.69 5.35 26.94
N LEU A 54 9.88 5.99 25.79
CA LEU A 54 10.76 5.49 24.74
C LEU A 54 12.23 5.52 25.19
N PRO A 55 13.00 4.45 24.91
CA PRO A 55 14.44 4.43 25.13
C PRO A 55 15.14 5.53 24.31
N ASP A 56 16.35 5.85 24.72
CA ASP A 56 17.26 6.69 23.93
C ASP A 56 17.87 5.83 22.81
N ALA A 57 17.36 6.01 21.61
CA ALA A 57 17.71 5.26 20.41
C ALA A 57 17.40 6.09 19.16
N ASP A 58 18.05 5.74 18.03
CA ASP A 58 17.80 6.43 16.74
C ASP A 58 16.56 5.92 16.02
N SER A 59 16.12 4.69 16.31
CA SER A 59 15.03 4.06 15.57
C SER A 59 14.37 2.92 16.34
N ALA A 60 13.14 2.58 15.95
CA ALA A 60 12.42 1.42 16.47
C ALA A 60 11.53 0.78 15.40
N VAL A 61 11.30 -0.55 15.53
CA VAL A 61 10.32 -1.28 14.74
C VAL A 61 8.96 -1.16 15.42
N ASN A 62 7.99 -0.58 14.71
CA ASN A 62 6.61 -0.48 15.19
C ASN A 62 5.83 -1.76 14.85
N LEU A 63 5.56 -2.58 15.86
CA LEU A 63 4.85 -3.85 15.77
C LEU A 63 3.39 -3.78 16.23
N CYS A 64 2.84 -2.59 16.41
CA CYS A 64 1.43 -2.44 16.80
C CYS A 64 0.50 -3.05 15.74
N GLU A 65 -0.51 -3.81 16.19
CA GLU A 65 -1.55 -4.42 15.33
C GLU A 65 -2.78 -3.54 15.22
N ASP A 66 -3.19 -2.97 16.36
CA ASP A 66 -4.22 -1.95 16.39
C ASP A 66 -3.73 -0.68 15.69
N ARG A 67 -4.52 -0.16 14.78
CA ARG A 67 -4.15 0.99 13.96
C ARG A 67 -3.97 2.27 14.78
N TYR A 68 -4.79 2.46 15.80
CA TYR A 68 -4.64 3.62 16.68
C TYR A 68 -3.38 3.52 17.54
N ALA A 69 -3.08 2.32 18.06
CA ALA A 69 -1.83 2.07 18.76
C ALA A 69 -0.62 2.31 17.83
N PHE A 70 -0.70 1.83 16.58
CA PHE A 70 0.33 2.09 15.57
C PHE A 70 0.52 3.59 15.33
N LEU A 71 -0.57 4.35 15.18
CA LEU A 71 -0.56 5.80 14.95
C LEU A 71 0.09 6.54 16.11
N VAL A 72 -0.25 6.17 17.36
CA VAL A 72 0.34 6.75 18.58
C VAL A 72 1.83 6.44 18.66
N ALA A 73 2.24 5.17 18.44
CA ALA A 73 3.64 4.79 18.47
C ALA A 73 4.44 5.50 17.36
N PHE A 74 3.90 5.55 16.13
CA PHE A 74 4.50 6.25 15.00
C PHE A 74 4.77 7.72 15.33
N ALA A 75 3.78 8.43 15.85
CA ALA A 75 3.91 9.83 16.23
C ALA A 75 4.85 10.04 17.43
N ALA A 76 4.83 9.15 18.41
CA ALA A 76 5.71 9.22 19.60
C ALA A 76 7.19 9.08 19.23
N LEU A 77 7.51 8.16 18.30
CA LEU A 77 8.87 7.99 17.77
C LEU A 77 9.32 9.27 17.06
N ILE A 78 8.49 9.84 16.20
CA ILE A 78 8.80 11.09 15.49
C ILE A 78 9.05 12.25 16.46
N VAL A 79 8.22 12.41 17.49
CA VAL A 79 8.39 13.46 18.51
C VAL A 79 9.71 13.30 19.27
N ARG A 80 10.20 12.06 19.43
CA ARG A 80 11.51 11.76 20.04
C ARG A 80 12.67 11.86 19.05
N GLY A 81 12.42 12.23 17.78
CA GLY A 81 13.45 12.26 16.74
C GLY A 81 13.91 10.89 16.27
N GLN A 82 13.12 9.84 16.53
CA GLN A 82 13.44 8.46 16.16
C GLN A 82 12.74 8.06 14.87
N ALA A 83 13.42 7.26 14.04
CA ALA A 83 12.84 6.74 12.80
C ALA A 83 12.01 5.47 13.05
N ASN A 84 10.85 5.37 12.41
CA ASN A 84 10.06 4.14 12.34
C ASN A 84 10.67 3.17 11.33
N LEU A 85 11.16 2.03 11.75
CA LEU A 85 11.57 0.94 10.87
C LEU A 85 10.33 0.12 10.47
N LEU A 86 10.09 0.02 9.16
CA LEU A 86 8.91 -0.63 8.60
C LEU A 86 9.35 -1.90 7.84
N PRO A 87 9.54 -3.04 8.51
CA PRO A 87 9.94 -4.29 7.86
C PRO A 87 8.88 -4.75 6.86
N PRO A 88 9.26 -5.51 5.81
CA PRO A 88 8.33 -5.97 4.77
C PRO A 88 7.28 -6.95 5.32
N SER A 89 7.52 -7.52 6.49
CA SER A 89 6.65 -8.45 7.21
C SER A 89 6.90 -8.34 8.71
N ARG A 90 5.91 -8.73 9.52
CA ARG A 90 6.03 -8.87 10.98
C ARG A 90 6.59 -10.21 11.41
N ALA A 91 6.93 -11.10 10.47
CA ALA A 91 7.59 -12.35 10.78
C ALA A 91 8.88 -12.09 11.58
N PRO A 92 9.16 -12.84 12.67
CA PRO A 92 10.31 -12.59 13.53
C PRO A 92 11.62 -12.43 12.77
N HIS A 93 11.90 -13.31 11.80
CA HIS A 93 13.09 -13.23 10.98
C HIS A 93 13.22 -11.88 10.21
N ALA A 94 12.13 -11.35 9.65
CA ALA A 94 12.16 -10.08 8.93
C ALA A 94 12.38 -8.88 9.86
N VAL A 95 11.83 -8.96 11.07
CA VAL A 95 12.06 -7.97 12.14
C VAL A 95 13.51 -8.00 12.59
N ASP A 96 14.04 -9.20 12.89
CA ASP A 96 15.42 -9.39 13.34
C ASP A 96 16.44 -8.92 12.28
N GLU A 97 16.17 -9.20 11.00
CA GLU A 97 17.03 -8.76 9.89
C GLU A 97 17.07 -7.24 9.76
N VAL A 98 15.93 -6.57 9.89
CA VAL A 98 15.87 -5.10 9.87
C VAL A 98 16.56 -4.52 11.09
N MET A 99 16.34 -5.05 12.30
CA MET A 99 16.98 -4.59 13.53
C MET A 99 18.49 -4.82 13.50
N ALA A 100 18.97 -5.92 12.92
CA ALA A 100 20.40 -6.18 12.74
C ALA A 100 21.10 -5.11 11.87
N GLY A 101 20.38 -4.52 10.92
CA GLY A 101 20.85 -3.39 10.12
C GLY A 101 20.87 -2.04 10.87
N HIS A 102 20.26 -1.97 12.08
CA HIS A 102 20.15 -0.76 12.91
C HIS A 102 20.55 -1.05 14.36
N PRO A 103 21.86 -1.17 14.65
CA PRO A 103 22.37 -1.44 16.01
C PRO A 103 21.81 -0.42 17.02
N GLY A 104 21.32 -0.90 18.16
CA GLY A 104 20.71 -0.05 19.19
C GLY A 104 19.22 0.23 18.97
N SER A 105 18.63 -0.21 17.86
CA SER A 105 17.17 -0.15 17.68
C SER A 105 16.45 -1.12 18.63
N TYR A 106 15.18 -0.85 18.87
CA TYR A 106 14.29 -1.68 19.68
C TYR A 106 12.96 -1.91 18.92
N ALA A 107 12.08 -2.72 19.48
CA ALA A 107 10.74 -2.89 18.94
C ALA A 107 9.69 -2.36 19.93
N ILE A 108 8.58 -1.85 19.44
CA ILE A 108 7.46 -1.34 20.25
C ILE A 108 6.14 -1.93 19.76
N GLY A 109 5.24 -2.29 20.67
CA GLY A 109 3.90 -2.77 20.35
C GLY A 109 2.99 -2.85 21.57
N GLU A 110 1.67 -3.00 21.35
CA GLU A 110 0.69 -3.06 22.43
C GLU A 110 0.47 -4.49 22.97
N LEU A 111 0.78 -5.50 22.17
CA LEU A 111 0.55 -6.90 22.53
C LEU A 111 1.73 -7.49 23.32
N ALA A 112 1.45 -8.50 24.14
CA ALA A 112 2.49 -9.35 24.69
C ALA A 112 2.96 -10.34 23.62
N LEU A 113 4.23 -10.29 23.23
CA LEU A 113 4.81 -11.20 22.22
C LEU A 113 5.61 -12.31 22.88
N ALA A 114 5.50 -13.54 22.34
CA ALA A 114 6.26 -14.70 22.78
C ALA A 114 6.67 -15.58 21.57
N PRO A 115 7.95 -15.61 21.12
CA PRO A 115 9.06 -14.81 21.66
C PRO A 115 8.93 -13.33 21.30
N ALA A 116 9.42 -12.45 22.16
CA ALA A 116 9.53 -11.03 21.88
C ALA A 116 10.89 -10.72 21.21
N PRO A 117 10.95 -9.74 20.27
CA PRO A 117 12.22 -9.25 19.74
C PRO A 117 13.10 -8.65 20.85
N ALA A 118 14.40 -8.55 20.59
CA ALA A 118 15.32 -7.92 21.52
C ALA A 118 14.91 -6.46 21.80
N GLY A 119 14.95 -6.05 23.09
CA GLY A 119 14.58 -4.70 23.49
C GLY A 119 13.11 -4.35 23.30
N TYR A 120 12.20 -5.34 23.23
CA TYR A 120 10.78 -5.09 23.03
C TYR A 120 10.16 -4.25 24.16
N LEU A 121 9.65 -3.08 23.81
CA LEU A 121 8.91 -2.20 24.69
C LEU A 121 7.39 -2.42 24.50
N ARG A 122 6.72 -2.90 25.53
CA ARG A 122 5.25 -2.96 25.51
C ARG A 122 4.67 -1.58 25.82
N MET A 123 3.81 -1.09 24.95
CA MET A 123 3.09 0.18 25.15
C MET A 123 2.17 0.12 26.38
N PRO A 124 1.96 1.26 27.07
CA PRO A 124 0.91 1.37 28.10
C PRO A 124 -0.47 1.24 27.44
N SER A 125 -1.48 0.90 28.23
CA SER A 125 -2.87 0.92 27.79
C SER A 125 -3.25 2.32 27.28
N LEU A 126 -3.91 2.37 26.13
CA LEU A 126 -4.46 3.60 25.56
C LEU A 126 -5.93 3.84 25.98
N ASP A 127 -6.45 3.02 26.87
CA ASP A 127 -7.79 3.19 27.47
C ASP A 127 -7.74 4.02 28.75
N ASP A 128 -6.54 4.20 29.34
CA ASP A 128 -6.34 5.03 30.49
C ASP A 128 -6.53 6.50 30.15
N GLU A 129 -7.12 7.26 31.07
CA GLU A 129 -7.23 8.71 30.96
C GLU A 129 -5.84 9.35 30.87
N VAL A 130 -5.69 10.29 29.95
CA VAL A 130 -4.48 11.11 29.77
C VAL A 130 -4.83 12.57 29.79
N ALA A 131 -3.93 13.42 30.28
CA ALA A 131 -4.06 14.85 30.12
C ALA A 131 -4.03 15.19 28.61
N PRO A 132 -5.04 15.90 28.08
CA PRO A 132 -5.10 16.29 26.68
C PRO A 132 -3.86 17.10 26.28
N GLY A 133 -3.44 16.94 25.03
CA GLY A 133 -2.41 17.80 24.45
C GLY A 133 -2.96 19.16 24.12
N ASP A 134 -2.21 20.19 24.46
CA ASP A 134 -2.55 21.62 24.30
C ASP A 134 -1.83 22.28 23.13
N ALA A 135 -0.81 21.64 22.59
CA ALA A 135 -0.01 22.14 21.47
C ALA A 135 0.38 21.00 20.51
N VAL A 136 0.41 21.31 19.22
CA VAL A 136 0.88 20.40 18.19
C VAL A 136 2.40 20.51 18.07
N PRO A 137 3.15 19.39 18.24
CA PRO A 137 4.59 19.39 17.98
C PRO A 137 4.90 19.75 16.53
N THR A 138 6.03 20.41 16.31
CA THR A 138 6.58 20.66 14.97
C THR A 138 7.81 19.79 14.74
N ILE A 139 7.95 19.28 13.52
CA ILE A 139 9.01 18.37 13.09
C ILE A 139 9.76 19.03 11.93
N PRO A 140 11.09 19.13 11.94
CA PRO A 140 11.83 19.62 10.78
C PRO A 140 11.54 18.76 9.54
N ALA A 141 11.37 19.40 8.39
CA ALA A 141 10.97 18.70 7.16
C ALA A 141 11.98 17.64 6.70
N ASP A 142 13.25 17.82 7.00
CA ASP A 142 14.36 16.92 6.69
C ASP A 142 14.55 15.77 7.69
N THR A 143 13.79 15.76 8.80
CA THR A 143 13.83 14.69 9.78
C THR A 143 13.43 13.36 9.13
N VAL A 144 14.31 12.34 9.23
CA VAL A 144 13.99 10.97 8.82
C VAL A 144 13.00 10.39 9.83
N VAL A 145 11.77 10.13 9.37
CA VAL A 145 10.67 9.65 10.24
C VAL A 145 10.31 8.19 10.00
N ALA A 146 10.67 7.65 8.83
CA ALA A 146 10.45 6.24 8.52
C ALA A 146 11.48 5.70 7.55
N ILE A 147 11.76 4.39 7.66
CA ILE A 147 12.55 3.61 6.70
C ILE A 147 11.71 2.40 6.30
N GLY A 148 11.13 2.44 5.10
CA GLY A 148 10.38 1.32 4.53
C GLY A 148 11.30 0.32 3.86
N TYR A 149 11.04 -0.97 4.03
CA TYR A 149 11.84 -2.04 3.43
C TYR A 149 11.06 -2.77 2.36
N THR A 150 11.69 -2.97 1.21
CA THR A 150 11.16 -3.81 0.12
C THR A 150 11.96 -5.11 0.03
N SER A 151 11.31 -6.20 -0.39
CA SER A 151 12.00 -7.46 -0.69
C SER A 151 12.88 -7.25 -1.92
N GLY A 152 14.18 -7.00 -1.72
CA GLY A 152 15.14 -6.85 -2.81
C GLY A 152 15.25 -8.11 -3.66
N SER A 153 15.55 -7.96 -4.97
CA SER A 153 15.82 -9.08 -5.90
C SER A 153 17.00 -9.96 -5.46
N THR A 154 17.85 -9.45 -4.56
CA THR A 154 19.00 -10.14 -3.98
C THR A 154 18.68 -10.88 -2.68
N GLY A 155 17.41 -10.90 -2.25
CA GLY A 155 16.96 -11.52 -0.98
C GLY A 155 17.19 -10.68 0.26
N ARG A 156 17.94 -9.57 0.20
CA ARG A 156 18.11 -8.65 1.33
C ARG A 156 17.13 -7.48 1.23
N PRO A 157 16.50 -7.06 2.35
CA PRO A 157 15.60 -5.91 2.36
C PRO A 157 16.33 -4.63 1.93
N LYS A 158 15.76 -3.90 0.95
CA LYS A 158 16.30 -2.62 0.50
C LYS A 158 15.64 -1.49 1.29
N PRO A 159 16.42 -0.62 1.99
CA PRO A 159 15.86 0.51 2.73
C PRO A 159 15.41 1.63 1.80
N ASN A 160 14.28 2.24 2.16
CA ASN A 160 13.70 3.42 1.50
C ASN A 160 13.43 4.48 2.56
N VAL A 161 14.31 5.46 2.66
CA VAL A 161 14.26 6.52 3.66
C VAL A 161 13.14 7.52 3.33
N LYS A 162 12.37 7.92 4.35
CA LYS A 162 11.30 8.90 4.24
C LYS A 162 11.49 10.01 5.28
N THR A 163 11.55 11.24 4.79
CA THR A 163 11.55 12.42 5.65
C THR A 163 10.12 12.88 5.94
N TRP A 164 9.95 13.71 6.98
CA TRP A 164 8.64 14.26 7.29
C TRP A 164 8.11 15.14 6.15
N GLY A 165 8.96 15.96 5.55
CA GLY A 165 8.60 16.76 4.38
C GLY A 165 8.15 15.94 3.18
N ALA A 166 8.80 14.82 2.91
CA ALA A 166 8.38 13.87 1.86
C ALA A 166 6.98 13.29 2.12
N PHE A 167 6.68 12.92 3.36
CA PHE A 167 5.35 12.44 3.73
C PHE A 167 4.28 13.52 3.67
N VAL A 168 4.59 14.75 4.09
CA VAL A 168 3.66 15.89 3.95
C VAL A 168 3.34 16.16 2.48
N ALA A 169 4.36 16.14 1.60
CA ALA A 169 4.16 16.35 0.17
C ALA A 169 3.34 15.22 -0.49
N SER A 170 3.64 13.96 -0.17
CA SER A 170 2.88 12.80 -0.68
C SER A 170 1.42 12.84 -0.21
N ASN A 171 1.19 13.12 1.08
CA ASN A 171 -0.18 13.20 1.62
C ASN A 171 -1.01 14.30 0.95
N ALA A 172 -0.40 15.43 0.57
CA ALA A 172 -1.12 16.53 -0.08
C ALA A 172 -1.79 16.06 -1.39
N GLY A 173 -1.11 15.24 -2.20
CA GLY A 173 -1.69 14.66 -3.42
C GLY A 173 -2.85 13.72 -3.15
N ASN A 174 -2.71 12.84 -2.17
CA ASN A 174 -3.77 11.90 -1.76
C ASN A 174 -5.00 12.64 -1.20
N ALA A 175 -4.77 13.64 -0.34
CA ALA A 175 -5.83 14.44 0.27
C ALA A 175 -6.59 15.28 -0.77
N ASP A 176 -5.88 15.87 -1.74
CA ASP A 176 -6.48 16.64 -2.81
C ASP A 176 -7.34 15.74 -3.73
N MET A 177 -6.83 14.60 -4.14
CA MET A 177 -7.55 13.65 -4.97
C MET A 177 -8.85 13.20 -4.31
N LEU A 178 -8.80 12.75 -3.05
CA LEU A 178 -9.99 12.29 -2.33
C LEU A 178 -10.92 13.44 -1.96
N GLY A 179 -10.38 14.60 -1.57
CA GLY A 179 -11.16 15.79 -1.28
C GLY A 179 -11.98 16.27 -2.49
N ARG A 180 -11.40 16.26 -3.69
CA ARG A 180 -12.12 16.54 -4.95
C ARG A 180 -13.18 15.48 -5.24
N ALA A 181 -12.87 14.22 -5.02
CA ALA A 181 -13.77 13.11 -5.30
C ALA A 181 -15.01 13.09 -4.38
N ILE A 182 -14.84 13.45 -3.12
CA ILE A 182 -15.86 13.33 -2.07
C ILE A 182 -16.52 14.67 -1.76
N GLY A 183 -15.82 15.77 -1.95
CA GLY A 183 -16.34 17.13 -1.73
C GLY A 183 -16.24 17.62 -0.29
N GLY A 184 -15.37 17.03 0.54
CA GLY A 184 -15.20 17.46 1.93
C GLY A 184 -14.38 16.49 2.78
N SER A 185 -14.48 16.61 4.10
CA SER A 185 -13.89 15.68 5.07
C SER A 185 -14.62 14.32 5.02
N PHE A 186 -13.93 13.25 5.39
CA PHE A 186 -14.44 11.89 5.39
C PHE A 186 -13.76 11.05 6.47
N ASP A 187 -14.30 9.87 6.74
CA ASP A 187 -13.76 8.93 7.70
C ASP A 187 -13.30 7.64 7.01
N LEU A 188 -12.17 7.11 7.45
CA LEU A 188 -11.50 5.97 6.81
C LEU A 188 -11.70 4.68 7.58
N VAL A 189 -12.07 3.61 6.86
CA VAL A 189 -11.87 2.23 7.30
C VAL A 189 -10.84 1.58 6.38
N ALA A 190 -9.81 0.94 6.93
CA ALA A 190 -8.77 0.33 6.11
C ALA A 190 -8.56 -1.14 6.49
N THR A 191 -8.57 -2.01 5.47
CA THR A 191 -8.27 -3.44 5.61
C THR A 191 -6.77 -3.71 5.55
N VAL A 192 -5.98 -2.75 5.07
CA VAL A 192 -4.55 -2.86 4.84
C VAL A 192 -3.74 -2.59 6.11
N PRO A 193 -2.60 -3.27 6.30
CA PRO A 193 -1.72 -3.02 7.44
C PRO A 193 -1.09 -1.61 7.39
N PRO A 194 -0.98 -0.89 8.52
CA PRO A 194 -0.44 0.47 8.56
C PRO A 194 1.06 0.55 8.28
N GLN A 195 1.83 -0.53 8.48
CA GLN A 195 3.27 -0.56 8.23
C GLN A 195 3.66 -0.64 6.75
N HIS A 196 2.75 -1.04 5.87
CA HIS A 196 2.99 -1.00 4.43
C HIS A 196 2.74 0.39 3.86
N MET A 197 3.54 0.84 2.87
CA MET A 197 3.50 2.21 2.37
C MET A 197 2.07 2.66 1.98
N TYR A 198 1.30 1.83 1.28
CA TYR A 198 -0.10 2.15 0.98
C TYR A 198 -0.96 2.35 2.23
N GLY A 199 -0.84 1.46 3.22
CA GLY A 199 -1.54 1.59 4.51
C GLY A 199 -1.03 2.78 5.32
N MET A 200 0.28 3.05 5.28
CA MET A 200 0.91 4.22 5.89
C MET A 200 0.31 5.51 5.33
N GLU A 201 0.32 5.69 4.02
CA GLU A 201 -0.19 6.90 3.38
C GLU A 201 -1.69 7.10 3.63
N MET A 202 -2.51 6.05 3.44
CA MET A 202 -3.97 6.18 3.52
C MET A 202 -4.52 6.14 4.94
N SER A 203 -3.83 5.53 5.91
CA SER A 203 -4.43 5.29 7.23
C SER A 203 -3.58 5.72 8.42
N VAL A 204 -2.40 6.29 8.17
CA VAL A 204 -1.55 6.90 9.19
C VAL A 204 -1.30 8.36 8.85
N LEU A 205 -0.79 8.66 7.65
CA LEU A 205 -0.50 10.04 7.25
C LEU A 205 -1.79 10.86 7.02
N MET A 206 -2.81 10.26 6.39
CA MET A 206 -4.07 10.95 6.13
C MET A 206 -4.72 11.50 7.41
N PRO A 207 -4.91 10.73 8.50
CA PRO A 207 -5.44 11.27 9.75
C PRO A 207 -4.52 12.28 10.44
N LEU A 208 -3.22 12.25 10.23
CA LEU A 208 -2.30 13.24 10.79
C LEU A 208 -2.31 14.54 9.99
N LEU A 209 -2.23 14.44 8.66
CA LEU A 209 -1.93 15.55 7.76
C LEU A 209 -3.15 16.08 6.98
N SER A 210 -4.34 15.59 7.32
CA SER A 210 -5.61 16.04 6.75
C SER A 210 -6.70 16.08 7.82
N GLU A 211 -7.84 16.72 7.55
CA GLU A 211 -8.99 16.72 8.46
C GLU A 211 -9.85 15.45 8.28
N VAL A 212 -9.21 14.31 8.42
CA VAL A 212 -9.76 12.96 8.23
C VAL A 212 -9.57 12.18 9.51
N SER A 213 -10.46 11.26 9.82
CA SER A 213 -10.28 10.30 10.92
C SER A 213 -10.25 8.86 10.40
N VAL A 214 -9.76 7.94 11.23
CA VAL A 214 -9.59 6.53 10.85
C VAL A 214 -10.17 5.59 11.89
N HIS A 215 -10.77 4.48 11.46
CA HIS A 215 -11.16 3.38 12.35
C HIS A 215 -9.92 2.71 12.95
N ALA A 216 -9.88 2.54 14.26
CA ALA A 216 -8.73 2.02 14.99
C ALA A 216 -8.38 0.57 14.61
N GLY A 217 -9.39 -0.27 14.42
CA GLY A 217 -9.19 -1.68 14.09
C GLY A 217 -8.76 -1.91 12.65
N ARG A 218 -8.34 -3.15 12.38
CA ARG A 218 -8.01 -3.66 11.04
C ARG A 218 -9.00 -4.78 10.67
N PRO A 219 -10.22 -4.44 10.18
CA PRO A 219 -11.18 -5.44 9.75
C PRO A 219 -10.63 -6.22 8.55
N PHE A 220 -10.79 -7.54 8.57
CA PHE A 220 -10.25 -8.41 7.53
C PHE A 220 -11.35 -9.14 6.76
N PHE A 221 -12.32 -9.76 7.46
CA PHE A 221 -13.42 -10.46 6.82
C PHE A 221 -14.55 -9.51 6.42
N PRO A 222 -15.34 -9.84 5.39
CA PRO A 222 -16.41 -8.98 4.91
C PRO A 222 -17.39 -8.50 6.00
N ALA A 223 -17.75 -9.36 6.94
CA ALA A 223 -18.62 -9.01 8.06
C ALA A 223 -17.96 -8.00 9.02
N ASP A 224 -16.64 -8.14 9.27
CA ASP A 224 -15.89 -7.22 10.12
C ASP A 224 -15.77 -5.84 9.46
N VAL A 225 -15.59 -5.81 8.14
CA VAL A 225 -15.57 -4.56 7.36
C VAL A 225 -16.92 -3.85 7.44
N ALA A 226 -18.02 -4.58 7.26
CA ALA A 226 -19.37 -4.01 7.40
C ALA A 226 -19.63 -3.47 8.82
N ALA A 227 -19.22 -4.22 9.84
CA ALA A 227 -19.35 -3.79 11.24
C ALA A 227 -18.51 -2.54 11.53
N ALA A 228 -17.25 -2.51 11.11
CA ALA A 228 -16.37 -1.35 11.26
C ALA A 228 -16.93 -0.10 10.57
N LEU A 229 -17.40 -0.23 9.32
CA LEU A 229 -18.07 0.87 8.61
C LEU A 229 -19.32 1.36 9.34
N GLY A 230 -20.08 0.45 9.96
CA GLY A 230 -21.27 0.79 10.73
C GLY A 230 -20.99 1.64 11.98
N THR A 231 -19.77 1.62 12.50
CA THR A 231 -19.35 2.43 13.66
C THR A 231 -18.83 3.81 13.28
N MET A 232 -18.64 4.08 11.99
CA MET A 232 -18.06 5.34 11.49
C MET A 232 -19.16 6.28 11.00
N PRO A 233 -19.02 7.61 11.17
CA PRO A 233 -19.94 8.56 10.56
C PRO A 233 -19.75 8.65 9.04
N GLU A 234 -20.70 9.25 8.35
CA GLU A 234 -20.61 9.58 6.92
C GLU A 234 -19.92 10.95 6.72
N PRO A 235 -19.22 11.14 5.60
CA PRO A 235 -18.94 10.22 4.48
C PRO A 235 -17.84 9.21 4.81
N ARG A 236 -17.99 7.94 4.40
CA ARG A 236 -17.05 6.85 4.68
C ARG A 236 -16.27 6.45 3.44
N VAL A 237 -14.97 6.25 3.61
CA VAL A 237 -14.07 5.72 2.57
C VAL A 237 -13.50 4.38 3.01
N LEU A 238 -13.57 3.38 2.14
CA LEU A 238 -13.00 2.07 2.38
C LEU A 238 -11.67 1.90 1.63
N VAL A 239 -10.57 1.84 2.38
CA VAL A 239 -9.21 1.57 1.87
C VAL A 239 -9.00 0.07 1.85
N ILE A 240 -8.82 -0.50 0.64
CA ILE A 240 -8.91 -1.94 0.41
C ILE A 240 -7.89 -2.41 -0.64
N THR A 241 -7.72 -3.73 -0.78
CA THR A 241 -6.97 -4.35 -1.88
C THR A 241 -7.92 -5.10 -2.82
N PRO A 242 -7.52 -5.41 -4.07
CA PRO A 242 -8.35 -6.17 -5.00
C PRO A 242 -8.82 -7.51 -4.44
N VAL A 243 -7.98 -8.18 -3.64
CA VAL A 243 -8.32 -9.48 -3.02
C VAL A 243 -9.42 -9.33 -1.98
N HIS A 244 -9.31 -8.35 -1.09
CA HIS A 244 -10.33 -8.10 -0.07
C HIS A 244 -11.63 -7.60 -0.71
N LEU A 245 -11.55 -6.76 -1.76
CA LEU A 245 -12.73 -6.29 -2.49
C LEU A 245 -13.49 -7.45 -3.13
N ARG A 246 -12.77 -8.37 -3.77
CA ARG A 246 -13.37 -9.59 -4.35
C ARG A 246 -14.14 -10.39 -3.29
N ALA A 247 -13.52 -10.63 -2.13
CA ALA A 247 -14.17 -11.33 -1.03
C ALA A 247 -15.46 -10.62 -0.57
N ILE A 248 -15.45 -9.28 -0.49
CA ILE A 248 -16.64 -8.49 -0.13
C ILE A 248 -17.72 -8.61 -1.22
N VAL A 249 -17.37 -8.45 -2.50
CA VAL A 249 -18.32 -8.56 -3.61
C VAL A 249 -18.94 -9.95 -3.68
N GLU A 250 -18.17 -11.01 -3.46
CA GLU A 250 -18.64 -12.40 -3.54
C GLU A 250 -19.41 -12.86 -2.28
N SER A 251 -19.15 -12.28 -1.11
CA SER A 251 -19.74 -12.73 0.17
C SER A 251 -21.22 -12.47 0.34
N GLY A 252 -21.82 -11.60 -0.45
CA GLY A 252 -23.20 -11.19 -0.25
C GLY A 252 -23.42 -10.16 0.88
N VAL A 253 -22.37 -9.72 1.59
CA VAL A 253 -22.48 -8.74 2.67
C VAL A 253 -23.11 -7.43 2.21
N VAL A 254 -23.91 -6.82 3.06
CA VAL A 254 -24.44 -5.46 2.86
C VAL A 254 -23.50 -4.51 3.60
N LEU A 255 -22.91 -3.57 2.86
CA LEU A 255 -22.12 -2.49 3.45
C LEU A 255 -22.99 -1.27 3.75
N PRO A 256 -22.71 -0.51 4.80
CA PRO A 256 -23.23 0.85 4.98
C PRO A 256 -22.82 1.73 3.79
N THR A 257 -23.52 2.85 3.61
CA THR A 257 -23.23 3.84 2.54
C THR A 257 -21.75 4.22 2.54
N LEU A 258 -21.13 4.18 1.37
CA LEU A 258 -19.74 4.59 1.14
C LEU A 258 -19.71 5.82 0.23
N ALA A 259 -18.76 6.71 0.48
CA ALA A 259 -18.45 7.82 -0.43
C ALA A 259 -17.49 7.36 -1.53
N ALA A 260 -16.54 6.46 -1.20
CA ALA A 260 -15.61 5.91 -2.19
C ALA A 260 -14.92 4.63 -1.67
N PHE A 261 -14.37 3.86 -2.61
CA PHE A 261 -13.33 2.87 -2.38
C PHE A 261 -11.98 3.44 -2.83
N VAL A 262 -10.91 3.11 -2.11
CA VAL A 262 -9.52 3.34 -2.56
C VAL A 262 -8.80 2.00 -2.60
N SER A 263 -8.12 1.69 -3.69
CA SER A 263 -7.42 0.41 -3.87
C SER A 263 -6.01 0.60 -4.42
N ALA A 264 -5.11 -0.29 -4.02
CA ALA A 264 -3.74 -0.38 -4.52
C ALA A 264 -3.18 -1.80 -4.33
N THR A 265 -1.86 -1.93 -4.43
CA THR A 265 -1.01 -3.11 -4.17
C THR A 265 -0.94 -4.14 -5.29
N ALA A 266 -1.99 -4.31 -6.06
CA ALA A 266 -2.07 -5.18 -7.23
C ALA A 266 -3.02 -4.54 -8.27
N PRO A 267 -2.90 -4.88 -9.56
CA PRO A 267 -3.81 -4.36 -10.58
C PRO A 267 -5.28 -4.70 -10.26
N MET A 268 -6.15 -3.71 -10.33
CA MET A 268 -7.59 -3.87 -10.14
C MET A 268 -8.25 -4.33 -11.46
N PRO A 269 -8.90 -5.51 -11.51
CA PRO A 269 -9.70 -5.88 -12.66
C PRO A 269 -10.87 -4.91 -12.88
N VAL A 270 -11.06 -4.48 -14.12
CA VAL A 270 -12.12 -3.50 -14.48
C VAL A 270 -13.49 -4.05 -14.10
N GLU A 271 -13.73 -5.33 -14.33
CA GLU A 271 -14.99 -6.02 -14.04
C GLU A 271 -15.27 -6.05 -12.53
N LEU A 272 -14.23 -6.25 -11.70
CA LEU A 272 -14.36 -6.22 -10.24
C LEU A 272 -14.67 -4.81 -9.74
N ALA A 273 -13.99 -3.79 -10.30
CA ALA A 273 -14.26 -2.39 -9.97
C ALA A 273 -15.71 -2.02 -10.35
N ALA A 274 -16.15 -2.35 -11.55
CA ALA A 274 -17.51 -2.08 -12.01
C ALA A 274 -18.57 -2.81 -11.17
N ALA A 275 -18.35 -4.08 -10.83
CA ALA A 275 -19.25 -4.84 -9.98
C ALA A 275 -19.36 -4.24 -8.56
N ALA A 276 -18.25 -3.78 -7.98
CA ALA A 276 -18.25 -3.13 -6.68
C ALA A 276 -19.01 -1.78 -6.73
N GLU A 277 -18.73 -0.94 -7.73
CA GLU A 277 -19.43 0.35 -7.90
C GLU A 277 -20.93 0.15 -8.11
N GLN A 278 -21.32 -0.80 -8.97
CA GLN A 278 -22.72 -1.12 -9.20
C GLN A 278 -23.42 -1.61 -7.93
N ARG A 279 -22.76 -2.48 -7.17
CA ARG A 279 -23.35 -3.10 -5.99
C ARG A 279 -23.47 -2.14 -4.80
N PHE A 280 -22.47 -1.32 -4.57
CA PHE A 280 -22.39 -0.48 -3.36
C PHE A 280 -22.65 1.00 -3.62
N GLY A 281 -22.83 1.41 -4.88
CA GLY A 281 -23.17 2.78 -5.26
C GLY A 281 -22.07 3.81 -5.03
N ALA A 282 -20.82 3.38 -4.86
CA ALA A 282 -19.67 4.24 -4.56
C ALA A 282 -18.56 4.08 -5.59
N PRO A 283 -17.91 5.16 -6.05
CA PRO A 283 -16.81 5.09 -7.01
C PRO A 283 -15.58 4.40 -6.41
N LEU A 284 -14.81 3.70 -7.28
CA LEU A 284 -13.57 3.06 -6.91
C LEU A 284 -12.38 3.77 -7.56
N TYR A 285 -11.52 4.32 -6.72
CA TYR A 285 -10.26 4.92 -7.14
C TYR A 285 -9.10 3.96 -6.88
N GLU A 286 -8.33 3.68 -7.93
CA GLU A 286 -7.07 2.98 -7.82
C GLU A 286 -5.96 4.00 -7.70
N VAL A 287 -5.03 3.83 -6.75
CA VAL A 287 -3.86 4.69 -6.59
C VAL A 287 -2.59 3.95 -7.00
N PHE A 288 -1.64 4.67 -7.59
CA PHE A 288 -0.41 4.12 -8.15
C PHE A 288 0.81 4.76 -7.50
N GLY A 289 1.73 3.89 -7.10
CA GLY A 289 2.99 4.25 -6.48
C GLY A 289 3.74 3.01 -6.00
N SER A 290 4.84 3.24 -5.32
CA SER A 290 5.69 2.20 -4.74
C SER A 290 6.22 2.63 -3.37
N THR A 291 6.93 1.75 -2.67
CA THR A 291 7.61 2.15 -1.42
C THR A 291 8.66 3.24 -1.69
N GLU A 292 9.29 3.20 -2.85
CA GLU A 292 10.29 4.15 -3.29
C GLU A 292 9.69 5.54 -3.53
N THR A 293 8.59 5.61 -4.27
CA THR A 293 8.00 6.86 -4.78
C THR A 293 6.89 7.44 -3.91
N CYS A 294 6.31 6.66 -2.99
CA CYS A 294 4.97 6.92 -2.46
C CYS A 294 3.91 6.94 -3.57
N VAL A 295 2.66 7.25 -3.25
CA VAL A 295 1.59 7.39 -4.25
C VAL A 295 1.79 8.69 -5.03
N PHE A 296 1.62 8.64 -6.36
CA PHE A 296 1.80 9.80 -7.23
C PHE A 296 0.77 9.90 -8.37
N ALA A 297 -0.13 8.93 -8.50
CA ALA A 297 -1.18 8.97 -9.51
C ALA A 297 -2.42 8.19 -9.05
N SER A 298 -3.55 8.47 -9.69
CA SER A 298 -4.81 7.77 -9.47
C SER A 298 -5.62 7.63 -10.75
N ARG A 299 -6.61 6.71 -10.73
CA ARG A 299 -7.64 6.59 -11.77
C ARG A 299 -8.92 6.00 -11.18
N ARG A 300 -10.05 6.23 -11.84
CA ARG A 300 -11.29 5.49 -11.58
C ARG A 300 -11.35 4.28 -12.51
N THR A 301 -10.91 3.13 -12.05
CA THR A 301 -10.62 1.93 -12.85
C THR A 301 -11.79 1.43 -13.68
N SER A 302 -13.05 1.60 -13.22
CA SER A 302 -14.25 1.17 -13.94
C SER A 302 -14.51 1.94 -15.25
N VAL A 303 -13.97 3.17 -15.39
CA VAL A 303 -14.24 4.07 -16.52
C VAL A 303 -12.99 4.68 -17.15
N GLU A 304 -11.82 4.58 -16.51
CA GLU A 304 -10.57 5.17 -16.99
C GLU A 304 -9.50 4.08 -17.18
N GLU A 305 -8.85 4.09 -18.34
CA GLU A 305 -7.69 3.26 -18.61
C GLU A 305 -6.39 3.98 -18.22
N ASP A 306 -6.36 5.30 -18.43
CA ASP A 306 -5.19 6.14 -18.17
C ASP A 306 -5.18 6.64 -16.72
N TRP A 307 -3.98 6.70 -16.15
CA TRP A 307 -3.72 7.24 -14.84
C TRP A 307 -3.54 8.76 -14.88
N ALA A 308 -4.15 9.48 -13.99
CA ALA A 308 -3.93 10.92 -13.79
C ALA A 308 -2.80 11.13 -12.79
N LEU A 309 -1.79 11.91 -13.16
CA LEU A 309 -0.70 12.29 -12.26
C LEU A 309 -1.20 13.31 -11.22
N TYR A 310 -0.62 13.24 -10.03
CA TYR A 310 -0.81 14.27 -9.01
C TYR A 310 -0.05 15.54 -9.40
N ASP A 311 -0.47 16.67 -8.85
CA ASP A 311 0.15 17.95 -9.13
C ASP A 311 1.64 17.95 -8.77
N GLY A 312 2.46 18.49 -9.67
CA GLY A 312 3.92 18.54 -9.52
C GLY A 312 4.67 17.25 -9.87
N VAL A 313 3.98 16.18 -10.26
CA VAL A 313 4.61 14.94 -10.70
C VAL A 313 4.89 15.00 -12.19
N THR A 314 6.09 14.57 -12.59
CA THR A 314 6.50 14.43 -13.98
C THR A 314 7.09 13.05 -14.23
N LEU A 315 6.74 12.44 -15.35
CA LEU A 315 7.27 11.15 -15.78
C LEU A 315 8.15 11.34 -17.01
N HIS A 316 9.31 10.68 -17.01
CA HIS A 316 10.23 10.65 -18.13
C HIS A 316 10.41 9.18 -18.59
N PRO A 317 9.65 8.71 -19.60
CA PRO A 317 9.79 7.36 -20.13
C PRO A 317 11.21 7.11 -20.65
N GLN A 318 11.75 5.95 -20.29
CA GLN A 318 13.05 5.44 -20.69
C GLN A 318 12.86 4.12 -21.45
N PRO A 319 13.84 3.64 -22.24
CA PRO A 319 13.71 2.36 -22.94
C PRO A 319 13.47 1.16 -22.02
N ASP A 320 13.95 1.24 -20.77
CA ASP A 320 13.95 0.16 -19.76
C ASP A 320 13.16 0.49 -18.50
N GLY A 321 12.33 1.54 -18.52
CA GLY A 321 11.52 1.93 -17.38
C GLY A 321 10.97 3.35 -17.48
N THR A 322 10.74 3.97 -16.34
CA THR A 322 10.27 5.35 -16.26
C THR A 322 10.93 6.06 -15.10
N LEU A 323 11.54 7.22 -15.36
CA LEU A 323 12.03 8.08 -14.29
C LEU A 323 10.87 8.94 -13.78
N VAL A 324 10.66 8.91 -12.46
CA VAL A 324 9.61 9.67 -11.77
C VAL A 324 10.25 10.82 -11.02
N ASP A 325 9.84 12.02 -11.31
CA ASP A 325 10.14 13.22 -10.55
C ASP A 325 8.87 13.71 -9.86
N ALA A 326 8.93 13.91 -8.54
CA ALA A 326 7.75 14.24 -7.74
C ALA A 326 8.13 15.04 -6.49
N PRO A 327 7.21 15.87 -5.96
CA PRO A 327 7.48 16.74 -4.82
C PRO A 327 7.98 16.04 -3.55
N GLN A 328 7.59 14.79 -3.35
CA GLN A 328 7.99 13.96 -2.21
C GLN A 328 9.35 13.28 -2.40
N LEU A 329 10.01 13.44 -3.53
CA LEU A 329 11.28 12.81 -3.85
C LEU A 329 12.42 13.84 -3.77
N ALA A 330 13.53 13.48 -3.14
CA ALA A 330 14.73 14.31 -3.10
C ALA A 330 15.46 14.34 -4.46
N GLU A 331 15.33 13.26 -5.22
CA GLU A 331 15.87 13.08 -6.58
C GLU A 331 14.93 12.19 -7.39
N PRO A 332 14.92 12.30 -8.72
CA PRO A 332 14.10 11.43 -9.54
C PRO A 332 14.42 9.95 -9.36
N ILE A 333 13.39 9.11 -9.28
CA ILE A 333 13.51 7.67 -9.04
C ILE A 333 13.14 6.89 -10.30
N ALA A 334 13.99 5.95 -10.68
CA ALA A 334 13.72 5.03 -11.77
C ALA A 334 12.81 3.88 -11.32
N LEU A 335 11.67 3.72 -12.01
CA LEU A 335 10.78 2.57 -11.91
C LEU A 335 10.98 1.65 -13.11
N ALA A 336 10.83 0.34 -12.87
CA ALA A 336 10.83 -0.65 -13.95
C ALA A 336 9.53 -0.61 -14.80
N ASP A 337 8.56 0.21 -14.41
CA ASP A 337 7.29 0.37 -15.10
C ASP A 337 7.47 1.17 -16.40
N ILE A 338 7.02 0.61 -17.52
CA ILE A 338 7.06 1.25 -18.85
C ILE A 338 5.70 1.93 -19.06
N VAL A 339 5.73 3.21 -19.41
CA VAL A 339 4.51 4.00 -19.60
C VAL A 339 4.48 4.68 -20.97
N THR A 340 3.28 4.99 -21.44
CA THR A 340 3.04 5.93 -22.54
C THR A 340 2.34 7.15 -21.98
N LEU A 341 2.88 8.34 -22.25
CA LEU A 341 2.29 9.60 -21.81
C LEU A 341 1.16 10.04 -22.74
N HIS A 342 0.13 10.65 -22.15
CA HIS A 342 -1.02 11.24 -22.80
C HIS A 342 -1.30 12.62 -22.20
N ASP A 343 -2.20 13.39 -22.81
CA ASP A 343 -2.69 14.67 -22.30
C ASP A 343 -1.54 15.61 -21.85
N GLU A 344 -0.60 15.89 -22.77
CA GLU A 344 0.57 16.74 -22.52
C GLU A 344 1.41 16.29 -21.30
N GLY A 345 1.45 14.99 -21.05
CA GLY A 345 2.21 14.40 -19.95
C GLY A 345 1.48 14.37 -18.61
N ARG A 346 0.24 14.84 -18.52
CA ARG A 346 -0.55 14.81 -17.28
C ARG A 346 -1.21 13.46 -17.01
N ARG A 347 -1.31 12.60 -18.03
CA ARG A 347 -1.85 11.25 -17.94
C ARG A 347 -0.86 10.23 -18.50
N PHE A 348 -0.93 9.01 -18.02
CA PHE A 348 -0.14 7.92 -18.57
C PHE A 348 -0.88 6.60 -18.58
N ARG A 349 -0.46 5.71 -19.47
CA ARG A 349 -0.91 4.33 -19.55
C ARG A 349 0.24 3.39 -19.24
N LEU A 350 0.01 2.42 -18.34
CA LEU A 350 0.96 1.36 -18.06
C LEU A 350 1.04 0.39 -19.24
N ARG A 351 2.25 0.09 -19.70
CA ARG A 351 2.52 -0.90 -20.75
C ARG A 351 3.07 -2.21 -20.22
N GLY A 352 3.52 -2.23 -18.98
CA GLY A 352 4.13 -3.37 -18.30
C GLY A 352 5.38 -2.96 -17.55
N ARG A 353 6.17 -3.94 -17.13
CA ARG A 353 7.47 -3.71 -16.49
C ARG A 353 8.60 -4.23 -17.35
N ASN A 354 9.75 -3.60 -17.32
CA ASN A 354 10.93 -4.09 -18.03
C ASN A 354 11.36 -5.48 -17.52
N THR A 355 11.26 -5.71 -16.22
CA THR A 355 11.50 -7.03 -15.59
C THR A 355 10.49 -8.09 -16.03
N ASP A 356 9.35 -7.68 -16.57
CA ASP A 356 8.25 -8.53 -17.03
C ASP A 356 8.27 -8.72 -18.55
N LEU A 357 9.20 -8.05 -19.27
CA LEU A 357 9.39 -8.25 -20.69
C LEU A 357 10.08 -9.59 -20.93
N LEU A 358 9.38 -10.45 -21.61
CA LEU A 358 9.86 -11.76 -22.05
C LEU A 358 10.31 -11.66 -23.48
N GLU A 359 11.48 -12.23 -23.76
CA GLU A 359 11.91 -12.50 -25.12
C GLU A 359 12.10 -14.01 -25.26
N ILE A 360 11.19 -14.66 -25.99
CA ILE A 360 11.21 -16.11 -26.23
C ILE A 360 11.12 -16.34 -27.73
N ALA A 361 12.09 -17.05 -28.27
CA ALA A 361 12.18 -17.37 -29.70
C ALA A 361 12.03 -16.14 -30.62
N GLY A 362 12.64 -15.01 -30.24
CA GLY A 362 12.59 -13.74 -31.01
C GLY A 362 11.27 -12.98 -30.93
N LYS A 363 10.32 -13.44 -30.11
CA LYS A 363 9.06 -12.75 -29.86
C LYS A 363 9.08 -12.10 -28.49
N ARG A 364 8.47 -10.91 -28.38
CA ARG A 364 8.38 -10.14 -27.13
C ARG A 364 6.97 -10.08 -26.61
N ALA A 365 6.80 -10.29 -25.31
CA ALA A 365 5.55 -10.08 -24.61
C ALA A 365 5.81 -9.57 -23.18
N SER A 366 4.84 -8.88 -22.59
CA SER A 366 4.88 -8.51 -21.17
C SER A 366 4.14 -9.55 -20.35
N LEU A 367 4.74 -10.03 -19.25
CA LEU A 367 4.08 -10.90 -18.28
C LEU A 367 2.76 -10.27 -17.77
N GLY A 368 2.74 -8.95 -17.59
CA GLY A 368 1.53 -8.22 -17.22
C GLY A 368 0.41 -8.37 -18.25
N ASP A 369 0.72 -8.31 -19.56
CA ASP A 369 -0.26 -8.55 -20.63
C ASP A 369 -0.73 -10.01 -20.65
N LEU A 370 0.19 -10.95 -20.53
CA LEU A 370 -0.14 -12.38 -20.48
C LEU A 370 -1.03 -12.71 -19.28
N ASN A 371 -0.77 -12.09 -18.12
CA ASN A 371 -1.60 -12.24 -16.92
C ASN A 371 -3.00 -11.66 -17.10
N ARG A 372 -3.14 -10.49 -17.73
CA ARG A 372 -4.47 -9.95 -18.06
C ARG A 372 -5.27 -10.89 -18.94
N ARG A 373 -4.64 -11.49 -19.96
CA ARG A 373 -5.29 -12.48 -20.86
C ARG A 373 -5.71 -13.75 -20.12
N LEU A 374 -4.90 -14.22 -19.16
CA LEU A 374 -5.26 -15.34 -18.31
C LEU A 374 -6.51 -15.02 -17.47
N LEU A 375 -6.51 -13.87 -16.82
CA LEU A 375 -7.61 -13.44 -15.94
C LEU A 375 -8.89 -13.07 -16.70
N ALA A 376 -8.82 -12.81 -18.00
CA ALA A 376 -9.98 -12.56 -18.86
C ALA A 376 -10.65 -13.83 -19.37
N ILE A 377 -10.15 -15.02 -19.05
CA ILE A 377 -10.77 -16.28 -19.44
C ILE A 377 -11.98 -16.55 -18.54
N ASP A 378 -13.14 -16.76 -19.14
CA ASP A 378 -14.37 -17.11 -18.40
C ASP A 378 -14.15 -18.36 -17.55
N GLY A 379 -14.47 -18.26 -16.24
CA GLY A 379 -14.27 -19.33 -15.26
C GLY A 379 -12.94 -19.28 -14.53
N VAL A 380 -11.97 -18.45 -14.93
CA VAL A 380 -10.76 -18.19 -14.16
C VAL A 380 -11.08 -17.15 -13.07
N ARG A 381 -10.97 -17.56 -11.80
CA ARG A 381 -11.18 -16.67 -10.64
C ARG A 381 -9.94 -15.91 -10.25
N ASP A 382 -8.78 -16.57 -10.29
CA ASP A 382 -7.48 -15.99 -9.99
C ASP A 382 -6.40 -16.74 -10.76
N GLY A 383 -5.25 -16.14 -10.98
CA GLY A 383 -4.17 -16.77 -11.70
C GLY A 383 -2.94 -15.90 -11.82
N VAL A 384 -1.80 -16.57 -12.02
CA VAL A 384 -0.52 -15.90 -12.25
C VAL A 384 0.33 -16.70 -13.24
N LEU A 385 0.85 -16.00 -14.24
CA LEU A 385 1.93 -16.44 -15.11
C LEU A 385 3.23 -15.77 -14.65
N PHE A 386 4.30 -16.53 -14.55
CA PHE A 386 5.61 -16.02 -14.15
C PHE A 386 6.72 -16.81 -14.83
N GLN A 387 7.88 -16.17 -15.03
CA GLN A 387 9.03 -16.83 -15.67
C GLN A 387 9.79 -17.64 -14.62
N LEU A 388 10.18 -18.87 -14.98
CA LEU A 388 11.05 -19.71 -14.15
C LEU A 388 12.47 -19.16 -14.11
N ASP A 389 13.20 -19.42 -13.02
CA ASP A 389 14.60 -19.00 -12.88
C ASP A 389 15.54 -19.87 -13.70
N GLU A 390 15.22 -21.15 -13.86
CA GLU A 390 16.01 -22.12 -14.62
C GLU A 390 15.67 -22.06 -16.10
N SER A 391 16.71 -22.22 -16.93
CA SER A 391 16.56 -22.38 -18.37
C SER A 391 16.37 -23.87 -18.68
N ASP A 392 15.54 -24.17 -19.69
CA ASP A 392 15.44 -25.53 -20.24
C ASP A 392 16.71 -25.94 -21.03
N ALA A 393 16.72 -27.17 -21.53
CA ALA A 393 17.82 -27.71 -22.31
C ALA A 393 18.17 -26.88 -23.57
N SER A 394 17.28 -26.00 -24.02
CA SER A 394 17.50 -25.08 -25.13
C SER A 394 17.95 -23.68 -24.68
N GLY A 395 18.24 -23.47 -23.38
CA GLY A 395 18.66 -22.19 -22.82
C GLY A 395 17.51 -21.18 -22.63
N VAL A 396 16.26 -21.61 -22.78
CA VAL A 396 15.07 -20.74 -22.67
C VAL A 396 14.45 -20.84 -21.28
N ARG A 397 14.28 -19.69 -20.61
CA ARG A 397 13.52 -19.61 -19.37
C ARG A 397 12.02 -19.65 -19.67
N ARG A 398 11.37 -20.74 -19.28
CA ARG A 398 9.95 -20.98 -19.56
C ARG A 398 9.05 -20.15 -18.66
N ILE A 399 7.81 -19.98 -19.12
CA ILE A 399 6.72 -19.42 -18.31
C ILE A 399 6.02 -20.58 -17.60
N ALA A 400 5.80 -20.44 -16.31
CA ALA A 400 4.92 -21.30 -15.54
C ALA A 400 3.61 -20.57 -15.20
N GLY A 401 2.57 -21.32 -14.87
CA GLY A 401 1.28 -20.76 -14.47
C GLY A 401 0.65 -21.51 -13.30
N LEU A 402 0.05 -20.73 -12.39
CA LEU A 402 -0.86 -21.22 -11.36
C LEU A 402 -2.23 -20.60 -11.59
N VAL A 403 -3.30 -21.40 -11.55
CA VAL A 403 -4.64 -20.95 -11.90
C VAL A 403 -5.67 -21.50 -10.93
N VAL A 404 -6.53 -20.61 -10.46
CA VAL A 404 -7.73 -20.91 -9.68
C VAL A 404 -8.93 -20.80 -10.62
N ALA A 405 -9.45 -21.93 -11.10
CA ALA A 405 -10.58 -21.99 -12.02
C ALA A 405 -11.48 -23.18 -11.68
N PRO A 406 -12.34 -23.08 -10.66
CA PRO A 406 -13.23 -24.16 -10.26
C PRO A 406 -14.11 -24.63 -11.41
N GLY A 407 -14.12 -25.95 -11.68
CA GLY A 407 -14.90 -26.54 -12.77
C GLY A 407 -14.21 -26.56 -14.13
N MET A 408 -13.00 -25.99 -14.27
CA MET A 408 -12.19 -26.09 -15.49
C MET A 408 -11.05 -27.11 -15.33
N SER A 409 -10.68 -27.74 -16.44
CA SER A 409 -9.45 -28.53 -16.50
C SER A 409 -8.27 -27.68 -16.95
N GLU A 410 -7.04 -28.09 -16.61
CA GLU A 410 -5.80 -27.50 -17.13
C GLU A 410 -5.84 -27.35 -18.65
N GLN A 411 -6.33 -28.39 -19.34
CA GLN A 411 -6.41 -28.42 -20.79
C GLN A 411 -7.41 -27.40 -21.35
N ALA A 412 -8.51 -27.15 -20.64
CA ALA A 412 -9.49 -26.12 -21.03
C ALA A 412 -8.87 -24.71 -20.92
N VAL A 413 -8.16 -24.42 -19.83
CA VAL A 413 -7.44 -23.15 -19.65
C VAL A 413 -6.35 -22.97 -20.71
N LEU A 414 -5.54 -24.00 -20.97
CA LEU A 414 -4.52 -23.96 -22.03
C LEU A 414 -5.12 -23.75 -23.42
N SER A 415 -6.29 -24.35 -23.70
CA SER A 415 -6.99 -24.14 -24.98
C SER A 415 -7.47 -22.70 -25.12
N ALA A 416 -8.02 -22.10 -24.08
CA ALA A 416 -8.42 -20.69 -24.08
C ALA A 416 -7.21 -19.76 -24.23
N LEU A 417 -6.11 -20.03 -23.54
CA LEU A 417 -4.86 -19.27 -23.68
C LEU A 417 -4.29 -19.34 -25.09
N ARG A 418 -4.40 -20.47 -25.80
CA ARG A 418 -3.96 -20.61 -27.21
C ARG A 418 -4.71 -19.70 -28.16
N GLN A 419 -5.96 -19.34 -27.84
CA GLN A 419 -6.74 -18.37 -28.62
C GLN A 419 -6.36 -16.91 -28.28
N ALA A 420 -5.87 -16.68 -27.05
CA ALA A 420 -5.62 -15.35 -26.52
C ALA A 420 -4.17 -14.88 -26.66
N MET A 421 -3.20 -15.78 -26.80
CA MET A 421 -1.77 -15.45 -26.86
C MET A 421 -0.98 -16.34 -27.82
N ASP A 422 0.19 -15.85 -28.23
CA ASP A 422 1.10 -16.63 -29.08
C ASP A 422 1.54 -17.92 -28.37
N PRO A 423 1.54 -19.08 -29.06
CA PRO A 423 1.90 -20.38 -28.48
C PRO A 423 3.27 -20.43 -27.79
N VAL A 424 4.20 -19.55 -28.15
CA VAL A 424 5.54 -19.51 -27.55
C VAL A 424 5.49 -19.07 -26.08
N PHE A 425 4.48 -18.30 -25.70
CA PHE A 425 4.27 -17.79 -24.33
C PHE A 425 3.33 -18.65 -23.48
N LEU A 426 2.86 -19.77 -24.01
CA LEU A 426 2.02 -20.69 -23.22
C LEU A 426 2.78 -21.24 -22.02
N PRO A 427 2.17 -21.25 -20.83
CA PRO A 427 2.81 -21.73 -19.62
C PRO A 427 3.13 -23.23 -19.70
N ARG A 428 4.32 -23.57 -19.22
CA ARG A 428 4.81 -24.96 -19.10
C ARG A 428 5.72 -25.06 -17.87
N PRO A 429 5.23 -25.57 -16.72
CA PRO A 429 3.90 -26.15 -16.51
C PRO A 429 2.80 -25.11 -16.24
N LEU A 430 1.55 -25.51 -16.43
CA LEU A 430 0.36 -24.90 -15.86
C LEU A 430 -0.14 -25.81 -14.73
N ARG A 431 -0.49 -25.25 -13.56
CA ARG A 431 -1.03 -26.00 -12.43
C ARG A 431 -2.34 -25.40 -11.97
N MET A 432 -3.31 -26.26 -11.73
CA MET A 432 -4.56 -25.86 -11.07
C MET A 432 -4.36 -25.91 -9.56
N VAL A 433 -4.74 -24.84 -8.88
CA VAL A 433 -4.63 -24.69 -7.42
C VAL A 433 -5.95 -24.19 -6.83
N ASP A 434 -6.20 -24.49 -5.55
CA ASP A 434 -7.41 -24.04 -4.87
C ASP A 434 -7.35 -22.55 -4.53
N ALA A 435 -6.14 -22.04 -4.23
CA ALA A 435 -5.86 -20.63 -3.95
C ALA A 435 -4.42 -20.29 -4.32
N LEU A 436 -4.17 -19.00 -4.65
CA LEU A 436 -2.81 -18.48 -4.82
C LEU A 436 -2.21 -18.07 -3.46
N PRO A 437 -0.88 -18.24 -3.26
CA PRO A 437 -0.20 -17.93 -2.00
C PRO A 437 0.02 -16.41 -1.87
N ARG A 438 -1.03 -15.68 -1.56
CA ARG A 438 -0.98 -14.22 -1.38
C ARG A 438 -0.63 -13.87 0.06
N ASN A 439 0.32 -12.94 0.22
CA ASN A 439 0.62 -12.36 1.53
C ASN A 439 -0.48 -11.38 1.98
N GLU A 440 -0.35 -10.79 3.17
CA GLU A 440 -1.32 -9.85 3.77
C GLU A 440 -1.62 -8.61 2.89
N THR A 441 -0.75 -8.27 1.96
CA THR A 441 -0.93 -7.16 1.01
C THR A 441 -1.47 -7.61 -0.35
N GLY A 442 -1.78 -8.91 -0.50
CA GLY A 442 -2.23 -9.49 -1.76
C GLY A 442 -1.11 -9.77 -2.79
N LYS A 443 0.16 -9.51 -2.43
CA LYS A 443 1.31 -9.84 -3.28
C LYS A 443 1.60 -11.33 -3.26
N LEU A 444 2.16 -11.83 -4.36
CA LEU A 444 2.53 -13.24 -4.57
C LEU A 444 4.04 -13.41 -4.32
N PRO A 445 4.47 -14.01 -3.19
CA PRO A 445 5.89 -14.27 -2.93
C PRO A 445 6.46 -15.27 -3.93
N ARG A 446 7.54 -14.90 -4.61
CA ARG A 446 8.13 -15.69 -5.69
C ARG A 446 8.53 -17.10 -5.23
N GLY A 447 9.11 -17.25 -4.04
CA GLY A 447 9.52 -18.54 -3.51
C GLY A 447 8.35 -19.52 -3.34
N GLU A 448 7.18 -19.02 -2.92
CA GLU A 448 5.97 -19.83 -2.76
C GLU A 448 5.38 -20.22 -4.12
N LEU A 449 5.45 -19.35 -5.14
CA LEU A 449 5.05 -19.68 -6.50
C LEU A 449 5.91 -20.80 -7.08
N LEU A 450 7.23 -20.72 -6.92
CA LEU A 450 8.16 -21.73 -7.38
C LEU A 450 7.94 -23.08 -6.69
N ALA A 451 7.70 -23.09 -5.38
CA ALA A 451 7.41 -24.31 -4.61
C ALA A 451 6.15 -25.04 -5.10
N LEU A 452 5.11 -24.30 -5.53
CA LEU A 452 3.87 -24.90 -6.05
C LEU A 452 4.02 -25.46 -7.47
N VAL A 453 4.95 -24.93 -8.24
CA VAL A 453 5.18 -25.39 -9.64
C VAL A 453 6.15 -26.55 -9.73
N SER A 454 7.12 -26.62 -8.80
CA SER A 454 8.12 -27.69 -8.72
C SER A 454 7.79 -28.62 -7.55
N PRO A 455 6.84 -29.57 -7.67
CA PRO A 455 6.58 -30.55 -6.62
C PRO A 455 7.72 -31.57 -6.60
N GLY A 456 8.66 -31.39 -5.66
CA GLY A 456 9.64 -32.44 -5.26
C GLY A 456 10.84 -32.59 -6.18
N LEU A 457 11.92 -31.88 -5.89
CA LEU A 457 13.28 -32.41 -5.97
C LEU A 457 13.66 -33.01 -4.63
#